data_2089600410dbef573acf3ea36f975dad
#
_entry.id   2089600410dbef573acf3ea36f975dad
#
_cell.length_a   1.000
_cell.length_b   1.000
_cell.length_c   1.000
_cell.angle_alpha   90.00
_cell.angle_beta   90.00
_cell.angle_gamma   90.00
#
_symmetry.space_group_name_H-M   'P 1'
#
loop_
_entity.id
_entity.type
_entity.pdbx_description
1 polymer ?
#
loop_
_entity_poly.entity_id
_entity_poly.type
_entity_poly.pdbx_seq_one_letter_code
_entity_poly.pdbx_strand_id
1 'polypeptide(L)'
;MISNRHESIRAAVNRSGGDWQPPKAWWMFCIRHIGSNFLRAFKVPHLQKLVVNIGYSRTVEEYNINYKRLEERGEVYARWCDAIGLRHWVLAFDEAHRWGHMTTNLVECINTVLKGARNLPVLALVRATYYRLNELFTRKSAESHERKRAGYTYSVFAQQRIEASMQQAGNIVVHRFDRRNEVFEVREMTSRKVLVVDLARRTCDCGHFQVERIPCRHVIACRANQRIDWHMYVHDVYKMTEVRKVYRFKFSPLGDAETWPAYEGPTLVANPALRRTSKGRPKLTRYLNKMDSRDMRGPRICRLCGAQGHSRSRCPQRVGSSGGGE
;
A
#
# COMPACT_ATOMS: atom_id res chain seq x y z
N MET A 1 1.05 -10.69 -6.20
CA MET A 1 -0.39 -10.43 -5.88
C MET A 1 -0.58 -10.34 -4.37
N ILE A 2 -1.36 -9.36 -3.87
CA ILE A 2 -1.76 -9.28 -2.45
C ILE A 2 -3.26 -9.58 -2.38
N SER A 3 -3.67 -10.55 -1.55
CA SER A 3 -5.08 -10.95 -1.41
C SER A 3 -5.45 -11.26 0.05
N ASN A 4 -6.74 -11.52 0.29
CA ASN A 4 -7.15 -12.19 1.51
C ASN A 4 -6.73 -13.67 1.44
N ARG A 5 -6.67 -14.32 2.59
CA ARG A 5 -6.30 -15.74 2.71
C ARG A 5 -7.50 -16.67 2.51
N HIS A 6 -8.27 -16.49 1.44
CA HIS A 6 -9.46 -17.30 1.17
C HIS A 6 -9.07 -18.59 0.42
N GLU A 7 -9.66 -19.74 0.82
CA GLU A 7 -9.36 -21.05 0.24
C GLU A 7 -9.61 -21.10 -1.28
N SER A 8 -10.64 -20.41 -1.78
CA SER A 8 -10.90 -20.38 -3.22
C SER A 8 -9.75 -19.73 -4.01
N ILE A 9 -9.07 -18.72 -3.42
CA ILE A 9 -7.90 -18.10 -4.06
C ILE A 9 -6.72 -19.06 -4.02
N ARG A 10 -6.51 -19.75 -2.89
CA ARG A 10 -5.47 -20.78 -2.79
C ARG A 10 -5.67 -21.87 -3.83
N ALA A 11 -6.88 -22.38 -3.95
CA ALA A 11 -7.22 -23.40 -4.94
C ALA A 11 -6.99 -22.92 -6.37
N ALA A 12 -7.32 -21.66 -6.69
CA ALA A 12 -7.06 -21.06 -7.99
C ALA A 12 -5.57 -20.94 -8.29
N VAL A 13 -4.78 -20.44 -7.33
CA VAL A 13 -3.31 -20.33 -7.43
C VAL A 13 -2.69 -21.71 -7.64
N ASN A 14 -3.12 -22.73 -6.88
CA ASN A 14 -2.59 -24.08 -7.02
C ASN A 14 -2.93 -24.72 -8.37
N ARG A 15 -4.10 -24.42 -8.94
CA ARG A 15 -4.54 -24.93 -10.27
C ARG A 15 -3.92 -24.19 -11.45
N SER A 16 -3.19 -23.08 -11.21
CA SER A 16 -2.63 -22.26 -12.29
C SER A 16 -1.43 -22.86 -13.03
N GLY A 17 -1.04 -24.10 -12.73
CA GLY A 17 0.10 -24.74 -13.39
C GLY A 17 1.44 -24.02 -13.17
N GLY A 18 1.58 -23.25 -12.08
CA GLY A 18 2.78 -22.49 -11.77
C GLY A 18 2.79 -21.03 -12.27
N ASP A 19 1.77 -20.57 -12.98
CA ASP A 19 1.72 -19.18 -13.48
C ASP A 19 1.60 -18.13 -12.35
N TRP A 20 1.03 -18.54 -11.22
CA TRP A 20 0.90 -17.70 -10.02
C TRP A 20 1.86 -18.10 -8.89
N GLN A 21 3.00 -18.70 -9.25
CA GLN A 21 4.04 -19.13 -8.31
C GLN A 21 5.41 -18.55 -8.70
N PRO A 22 6.34 -18.42 -7.76
CA PRO A 22 7.70 -18.01 -8.06
C PRO A 22 8.34 -18.87 -9.17
N PRO A 23 9.17 -18.28 -10.05
CA PRO A 23 9.56 -16.87 -10.11
C PRO A 23 8.58 -15.96 -10.88
N LYS A 24 7.52 -16.50 -11.51
CA LYS A 24 6.58 -15.72 -12.33
C LYS A 24 5.73 -14.77 -11.49
N ALA A 25 5.27 -15.20 -10.32
CA ALA A 25 4.44 -14.41 -9.43
C ALA A 25 4.64 -14.77 -7.96
N TRP A 26 4.42 -13.80 -7.08
CA TRP A 26 4.42 -13.98 -5.62
C TRP A 26 3.03 -13.72 -5.08
N TRP A 27 2.50 -14.68 -4.31
CA TRP A 27 1.22 -14.57 -3.65
C TRP A 27 1.42 -14.23 -2.18
N MET A 28 0.99 -13.04 -1.79
CA MET A 28 1.15 -12.47 -0.45
C MET A 28 -0.21 -12.21 0.20
N PHE A 29 -0.24 -12.15 1.51
CA PHE A 29 -1.47 -11.91 2.27
C PHE A 29 -1.58 -10.46 2.76
N CYS A 30 -2.79 -9.93 2.66
CA CYS A 30 -3.11 -8.61 3.16
C CYS A 30 -3.10 -8.59 4.69
N ILE A 31 -2.27 -7.75 5.29
CA ILE A 31 -2.11 -7.66 6.75
C ILE A 31 -3.42 -7.28 7.47
N ARG A 32 -4.28 -6.49 6.85
CA ARG A 32 -5.60 -6.16 7.42
C ARG A 32 -6.48 -7.40 7.59
N HIS A 33 -6.47 -8.29 6.60
CA HIS A 33 -7.21 -9.53 6.66
C HIS A 33 -6.61 -10.50 7.68
N ILE A 34 -5.28 -10.54 7.81
CA ILE A 34 -4.62 -11.32 8.87
C ILE A 34 -5.03 -10.80 10.24
N GLY A 35 -4.90 -9.50 10.50
CA GLY A 35 -5.34 -8.89 11.75
C GLY A 35 -6.82 -9.13 12.05
N SER A 36 -7.69 -9.03 11.05
CA SER A 36 -9.13 -9.31 11.21
C SER A 36 -9.42 -10.79 11.51
N ASN A 37 -8.68 -11.70 10.87
CA ASN A 37 -8.81 -13.14 11.12
C ASN A 37 -8.31 -13.50 12.53
N PHE A 38 -7.22 -12.90 12.98
CA PHE A 38 -6.72 -13.04 14.35
C PHE A 38 -7.77 -12.57 15.36
N LEU A 39 -8.33 -11.39 15.16
CA LEU A 39 -9.37 -10.84 16.04
C LEU A 39 -10.62 -11.73 16.07
N ARG A 40 -10.99 -12.32 14.93
CA ARG A 40 -12.13 -13.26 14.87
C ARG A 40 -11.85 -14.55 15.65
N ALA A 41 -10.61 -15.06 15.57
CA ALA A 41 -10.23 -16.30 16.24
C ALA A 41 -10.11 -16.13 17.74
N PHE A 42 -9.49 -15.05 18.20
CA PHE A 42 -9.09 -14.89 19.61
C PHE A 42 -9.83 -13.78 20.36
N LYS A 43 -10.51 -12.88 19.67
CA LYS A 43 -11.28 -11.75 20.26
C LYS A 43 -10.44 -10.84 21.18
N VAL A 44 -9.13 -10.67 20.90
CA VAL A 44 -8.18 -9.90 21.70
C VAL A 44 -7.65 -8.69 20.91
N PRO A 45 -8.33 -7.51 20.99
CA PRO A 45 -8.01 -6.36 20.15
C PRO A 45 -6.60 -5.79 20.33
N HIS A 46 -6.06 -5.81 21.55
CA HIS A 46 -4.72 -5.27 21.82
C HIS A 46 -3.62 -6.12 21.17
N LEU A 47 -3.79 -7.45 21.09
CA LEU A 47 -2.85 -8.33 20.42
C LEU A 47 -2.98 -8.25 18.90
N GLN A 48 -4.14 -7.88 18.37
CA GLN A 48 -4.31 -7.62 16.94
C GLN A 48 -3.30 -6.58 16.42
N LYS A 49 -3.08 -5.49 17.20
CA LYS A 49 -2.07 -4.48 16.87
C LYS A 49 -0.66 -5.06 16.82
N LEU A 50 -0.35 -5.94 17.76
CA LEU A 50 0.94 -6.60 17.83
C LEU A 50 1.16 -7.52 16.61
N VAL A 51 0.17 -8.32 16.22
CA VAL A 51 0.20 -9.15 15.00
C VAL A 51 0.40 -8.28 13.76
N VAL A 52 -0.28 -7.14 13.67
CA VAL A 52 -0.07 -6.20 12.56
C VAL A 52 1.36 -5.64 12.57
N ASN A 53 1.92 -5.30 13.74
CA ASN A 53 3.29 -4.81 13.86
C ASN A 53 4.31 -5.89 13.47
N ILE A 54 4.07 -7.16 13.83
CA ILE A 54 4.89 -8.30 13.37
C ILE A 54 4.92 -8.32 11.84
N GLY A 55 3.78 -8.21 11.17
CA GLY A 55 3.73 -8.17 9.71
C GLY A 55 4.49 -7.00 9.09
N TYR A 56 4.52 -5.85 9.75
CA TYR A 56 5.26 -4.66 9.31
C TYR A 56 6.73 -4.63 9.74
N SER A 57 7.22 -5.62 10.45
CA SER A 57 8.65 -5.74 10.80
C SER A 57 9.48 -5.80 9.52
N ARG A 58 10.43 -4.88 9.37
CA ARG A 58 11.23 -4.71 8.15
C ARG A 58 12.55 -5.45 8.22
N THR A 59 12.98 -5.80 9.43
CA THR A 59 14.19 -6.56 9.68
C THR A 59 13.86 -7.78 10.54
N VAL A 60 14.74 -8.78 10.49
CA VAL A 60 14.60 -10.00 11.29
C VAL A 60 14.62 -9.67 12.77
N GLU A 61 15.43 -8.71 13.19
CA GLU A 61 15.56 -8.26 14.58
C GLU A 61 14.24 -7.63 15.06
N GLU A 62 13.65 -6.73 14.24
CA GLU A 62 12.35 -6.12 14.55
C GLU A 62 11.25 -7.19 14.64
N TYR A 63 11.28 -8.17 13.75
CA TYR A 63 10.37 -9.31 13.79
C TYR A 63 10.54 -10.10 15.09
N ASN A 64 11.75 -10.51 15.44
CA ASN A 64 12.03 -11.31 16.63
C ASN A 64 11.55 -10.60 17.90
N ILE A 65 11.80 -9.29 18.03
CA ILE A 65 11.33 -8.50 19.17
C ILE A 65 9.80 -8.52 19.27
N ASN A 66 9.11 -8.28 18.16
CA ASN A 66 7.65 -8.23 18.14
C ASN A 66 7.03 -9.62 18.32
N TYR A 67 7.64 -10.65 17.73
CA TYR A 67 7.18 -12.03 17.84
C TYR A 67 7.33 -12.55 19.28
N LYS A 68 8.47 -12.33 19.92
CA LYS A 68 8.69 -12.70 21.33
C LYS A 68 7.66 -12.05 22.26
N ARG A 69 7.34 -10.78 22.03
CA ARG A 69 6.26 -10.10 22.77
C ARG A 69 4.89 -10.76 22.61
N LEU A 70 4.60 -11.33 21.42
CA LEU A 70 3.36 -12.08 21.18
C LEU A 70 3.40 -13.43 21.87
N GLU A 71 4.51 -14.15 21.80
CA GLU A 71 4.75 -15.44 22.44
C GLU A 71 4.59 -15.37 23.96
N GLU A 72 5.16 -14.32 24.59
CA GLU A 72 5.01 -14.03 26.04
C GLU A 72 3.54 -13.80 26.45
N ARG A 73 2.64 -13.46 25.53
CA ARG A 73 1.21 -13.30 25.78
C ARG A 73 0.41 -14.60 25.63
N GLY A 74 1.01 -15.63 25.09
CA GLY A 74 0.47 -16.98 24.95
C GLY A 74 0.95 -17.65 23.67
N GLU A 75 1.50 -18.85 23.83
CA GLU A 75 2.04 -19.67 22.75
C GLU A 75 1.01 -19.96 21.63
N VAL A 76 -0.26 -20.05 21.98
CA VAL A 76 -1.35 -20.28 21.00
C VAL A 76 -1.41 -19.20 19.93
N TYR A 77 -1.09 -17.94 20.28
CA TYR A 77 -1.06 -16.82 19.34
C TYR A 77 0.14 -16.91 18.40
N ALA A 78 1.30 -17.28 18.93
CA ALA A 78 2.52 -17.49 18.16
C ALA A 78 2.33 -18.63 17.16
N ARG A 79 1.86 -19.80 17.58
CA ARG A 79 1.57 -20.95 16.69
C ARG A 79 0.57 -20.61 15.59
N TRP A 80 -0.41 -19.76 15.88
CA TRP A 80 -1.36 -19.31 14.85
C TRP A 80 -0.67 -18.45 13.77
N CYS A 81 0.27 -17.61 14.16
CA CYS A 81 1.08 -16.81 13.22
C CYS A 81 2.00 -17.69 12.37
N ASP A 82 2.64 -18.70 12.98
CA ASP A 82 3.55 -19.63 12.30
C ASP A 82 2.83 -20.43 11.21
N ALA A 83 1.60 -20.84 11.48
CA ALA A 83 0.77 -21.56 10.52
C ALA A 83 0.44 -20.76 9.24
N ILE A 84 0.71 -19.44 9.21
CA ILE A 84 0.48 -18.60 8.02
C ILE A 84 1.64 -18.72 7.03
N GLY A 85 2.87 -18.89 7.52
CA GLY A 85 4.11 -18.88 6.75
C GLY A 85 4.65 -17.47 6.55
N LEU A 86 5.82 -17.17 7.11
CA LEU A 86 6.41 -15.82 7.23
C LEU A 86 6.55 -15.08 5.91
N ARG A 87 6.98 -15.77 4.84
CA ARG A 87 7.18 -15.18 3.50
C ARG A 87 5.93 -14.53 2.93
N HIS A 88 4.75 -15.00 3.35
CA HIS A 88 3.49 -14.52 2.80
C HIS A 88 2.96 -13.24 3.45
N TRP A 89 3.43 -12.87 4.65
CA TRP A 89 2.80 -11.77 5.38
C TRP A 89 3.74 -10.84 6.18
N VAL A 90 5.01 -11.22 6.39
CA VAL A 90 5.99 -10.38 7.10
C VAL A 90 6.94 -9.72 6.11
N LEU A 91 7.16 -8.41 6.24
CA LEU A 91 8.04 -7.64 5.33
C LEU A 91 9.50 -8.09 5.36
N ALA A 92 10.00 -8.47 6.54
CA ALA A 92 11.40 -8.90 6.69
C ALA A 92 11.73 -10.17 5.87
N PHE A 93 10.72 -10.94 5.47
CA PHE A 93 10.88 -12.23 4.79
C PHE A 93 10.29 -12.26 3.38
N ASP A 94 9.84 -11.13 2.85
CA ASP A 94 9.19 -11.07 1.54
C ASP A 94 10.13 -10.74 0.37
N GLU A 95 11.42 -10.62 0.63
CA GLU A 95 12.45 -10.30 -0.37
C GLU A 95 12.13 -9.01 -1.16
N ALA A 96 11.42 -8.09 -0.53
CA ALA A 96 10.94 -6.83 -1.11
C ALA A 96 10.00 -6.99 -2.33
N HIS A 97 9.35 -8.15 -2.50
CA HIS A 97 8.40 -8.37 -3.59
C HIS A 97 7.11 -7.54 -3.47
N ARG A 98 6.83 -7.00 -2.28
CA ARG A 98 5.67 -6.11 -2.04
C ARG A 98 5.98 -4.62 -2.09
N TRP A 99 7.25 -4.24 -2.22
CA TRP A 99 7.66 -2.82 -2.24
C TRP A 99 7.13 -2.03 -1.03
N GLY A 100 7.05 -2.66 0.12
CA GLY A 100 6.47 -2.08 1.34
C GLY A 100 4.93 -2.07 1.38
N HIS A 101 4.23 -2.52 0.34
CA HIS A 101 2.76 -2.58 0.32
C HIS A 101 2.26 -3.83 1.06
N MET A 102 1.44 -3.62 2.08
CA MET A 102 0.95 -4.69 2.97
C MET A 102 -0.55 -4.95 2.87
N THR A 103 -1.25 -4.17 2.05
CA THR A 103 -2.72 -4.19 2.01
C THR A 103 -3.26 -4.27 0.59
N THR A 104 -4.51 -4.67 0.47
CA THR A 104 -5.30 -4.63 -0.77
C THR A 104 -5.90 -3.24 -1.03
N ASN A 105 -5.47 -2.18 -0.32
CA ASN A 105 -6.06 -0.84 -0.43
C ASN A 105 -6.04 -0.29 -1.85
N LEU A 106 -5.01 -0.58 -2.64
CA LEU A 106 -4.96 -0.18 -4.06
C LEU A 106 -6.12 -0.74 -4.86
N VAL A 107 -6.48 -2.01 -4.62
CA VAL A 107 -7.66 -2.64 -5.25
C VAL A 107 -8.95 -2.04 -4.72
N GLU A 108 -9.01 -1.70 -3.43
CA GLU A 108 -10.17 -1.02 -2.83
C GLU A 108 -10.38 0.39 -3.41
N CYS A 109 -9.31 1.10 -3.80
CA CYS A 109 -9.42 2.37 -4.52
C CYS A 109 -10.10 2.20 -5.88
N ILE A 110 -9.76 1.17 -6.67
CA ILE A 110 -10.44 0.85 -7.92
C ILE A 110 -11.91 0.51 -7.65
N ASN A 111 -12.20 -0.22 -6.58
CA ASN A 111 -13.56 -0.49 -6.16
C ASN A 111 -14.36 0.80 -5.85
N THR A 112 -13.69 1.85 -5.41
CA THR A 112 -14.33 3.17 -5.18
C THR A 112 -14.63 3.88 -6.50
N VAL A 113 -13.72 3.78 -7.48
CA VAL A 113 -13.95 4.29 -8.85
C VAL A 113 -15.18 3.62 -9.48
N LEU A 114 -15.36 2.32 -9.21
CA LEU A 114 -16.49 1.52 -9.72
C LEU A 114 -17.73 1.57 -8.80
N LYS A 115 -17.75 2.40 -7.76
CA LYS A 115 -18.90 2.56 -6.89
C LYS A 115 -20.11 3.05 -7.69
N GLY A 116 -21.25 2.40 -7.47
CA GLY A 116 -22.49 2.66 -8.21
C GLY A 116 -22.68 1.83 -9.49
N ALA A 117 -21.59 1.33 -10.10
CA ALA A 117 -21.72 0.43 -11.25
C ALA A 117 -22.10 -1.01 -10.86
N ARG A 118 -21.82 -1.43 -9.62
CA ARG A 118 -21.97 -2.83 -9.17
C ARG A 118 -23.39 -3.40 -9.22
N ASN A 119 -24.41 -2.53 -9.22
CA ASN A 119 -25.81 -2.92 -9.25
C ASN A 119 -26.42 -2.80 -10.65
N LEU A 120 -25.62 -2.43 -11.66
CA LEU A 120 -26.06 -2.34 -13.04
C LEU A 120 -26.21 -3.73 -13.68
N PRO A 121 -27.08 -3.89 -14.67
CA PRO A 121 -27.08 -5.06 -15.53
C PRO A 121 -25.69 -5.29 -16.15
N VAL A 122 -25.36 -6.55 -16.46
CA VAL A 122 -24.00 -6.96 -16.85
C VAL A 122 -23.43 -6.11 -17.98
N LEU A 123 -24.18 -5.88 -19.05
CA LEU A 123 -23.74 -5.05 -20.18
C LEU A 123 -23.43 -3.61 -19.74
N ALA A 124 -24.34 -3.00 -18.98
CA ALA A 124 -24.15 -1.64 -18.45
C ALA A 124 -22.98 -1.57 -17.46
N LEU A 125 -22.77 -2.61 -16.66
CA LEU A 125 -21.61 -2.75 -15.76
C LEU A 125 -20.30 -2.77 -16.55
N VAL A 126 -20.21 -3.58 -17.60
CA VAL A 126 -19.02 -3.68 -18.45
C VAL A 126 -18.74 -2.33 -19.11
N ARG A 127 -19.74 -1.70 -19.75
CA ARG A 127 -19.61 -0.38 -20.38
C ARG A 127 -19.17 0.69 -19.37
N ALA A 128 -19.83 0.79 -18.23
CA ALA A 128 -19.49 1.75 -17.19
C ALA A 128 -18.05 1.54 -16.66
N THR A 129 -17.63 0.30 -16.49
CA THR A 129 -16.26 -0.03 -16.06
C THR A 129 -15.25 0.39 -17.12
N TYR A 130 -15.51 0.06 -18.38
CA TYR A 130 -14.65 0.40 -19.51
C TYR A 130 -14.42 1.91 -19.62
N TYR A 131 -15.48 2.72 -19.64
CA TYR A 131 -15.36 4.16 -19.76
C TYR A 131 -14.69 4.82 -18.54
N ARG A 132 -14.97 4.34 -17.33
CA ARG A 132 -14.29 4.83 -16.11
C ARG A 132 -12.81 4.50 -16.10
N LEU A 133 -12.42 3.33 -16.59
CA LEU A 133 -11.01 2.99 -16.75
C LEU A 133 -10.36 3.84 -17.84
N ASN A 134 -11.02 4.07 -18.97
CA ASN A 134 -10.55 4.97 -20.01
C ASN A 134 -10.27 6.38 -19.44
N GLU A 135 -11.24 6.96 -18.73
CA GLU A 135 -11.08 8.28 -18.07
C GLU A 135 -9.88 8.28 -17.10
N LEU A 136 -9.78 7.26 -16.26
CA LEU A 136 -8.67 7.12 -15.31
C LEU A 136 -7.32 7.05 -16.02
N PHE A 137 -7.20 6.21 -17.05
CA PHE A 137 -5.94 6.03 -17.79
C PHE A 137 -5.56 7.28 -18.57
N THR A 138 -6.53 7.93 -19.24
CA THR A 138 -6.30 9.18 -19.97
C THR A 138 -5.79 10.28 -19.05
N ARG A 139 -6.44 10.48 -17.90
CA ARG A 139 -6.02 11.45 -16.89
C ARG A 139 -4.62 11.12 -16.35
N LYS A 140 -4.37 9.88 -15.98
CA LYS A 140 -3.06 9.46 -15.42
C LYS A 140 -1.96 9.51 -16.49
N SER A 141 -2.27 9.26 -17.73
CA SER A 141 -1.35 9.48 -18.85
C SER A 141 -0.97 10.95 -18.97
N ALA A 142 -1.95 11.87 -18.99
CA ALA A 142 -1.71 13.31 -19.04
C ALA A 142 -0.85 13.79 -17.86
N GLU A 143 -1.26 13.48 -16.62
CA GLU A 143 -0.51 13.80 -15.40
C GLU A 143 0.94 13.31 -15.48
N SER A 144 1.19 12.11 -16.02
CA SER A 144 2.52 11.53 -16.13
C SER A 144 3.39 12.25 -17.19
N HIS A 145 2.78 12.73 -18.28
CA HIS A 145 3.45 13.49 -19.30
C HIS A 145 3.84 14.90 -18.81
N GLU A 146 2.90 15.59 -18.16
CA GLU A 146 3.13 16.91 -17.57
C GLU A 146 4.25 16.85 -16.53
N ARG A 147 4.22 15.87 -15.64
CA ARG A 147 5.25 15.68 -14.63
C ARG A 147 6.63 15.46 -15.27
N LYS A 148 6.72 14.66 -16.33
CA LYS A 148 7.98 14.48 -17.04
C LYS A 148 8.45 15.77 -17.72
N ARG A 149 7.54 16.55 -18.34
CA ARG A 149 7.87 17.86 -18.95
C ARG A 149 8.36 18.87 -17.90
N ALA A 150 7.82 18.82 -16.70
CA ALA A 150 8.27 19.63 -15.56
C ALA A 150 9.62 19.19 -14.97
N GLY A 151 10.32 18.21 -15.58
CA GLY A 151 11.66 17.78 -15.19
C GLY A 151 11.72 16.74 -14.08
N TYR A 152 10.59 16.25 -13.59
CA TYR A 152 10.59 15.24 -12.53
C TYR A 152 11.06 13.88 -13.05
N THR A 153 12.07 13.32 -12.40
CA THR A 153 12.60 11.99 -12.70
C THR A 153 11.77 10.87 -12.12
N TYR A 154 11.20 11.09 -10.93
CA TYR A 154 10.50 10.06 -10.16
C TYR A 154 9.01 10.32 -10.00
N SER A 155 8.25 9.26 -9.69
CA SER A 155 6.85 9.33 -9.31
C SER A 155 6.64 10.23 -8.09
N VAL A 156 5.43 10.75 -7.91
CA VAL A 156 5.09 11.59 -6.72
C VAL A 156 5.40 10.87 -5.42
N PHE A 157 5.08 9.58 -5.35
CA PHE A 157 5.35 8.74 -4.17
C PHE A 157 6.84 8.69 -3.83
N ALA A 158 7.69 8.35 -4.82
CA ALA A 158 9.13 8.24 -4.58
C ALA A 158 9.74 9.60 -4.26
N GLN A 159 9.33 10.65 -4.97
CA GLN A 159 9.80 12.01 -4.73
C GLN A 159 9.54 12.44 -3.29
N GLN A 160 8.31 12.29 -2.79
CA GLN A 160 7.95 12.62 -1.41
C GLN A 160 8.75 11.81 -0.36
N ARG A 161 9.00 10.52 -0.66
CA ARG A 161 9.82 9.66 0.21
C ARG A 161 11.27 10.13 0.29
N ILE A 162 11.84 10.48 -0.86
CA ILE A 162 13.22 10.96 -0.97
C ILE A 162 13.35 12.31 -0.26
N GLU A 163 12.45 13.26 -0.50
CA GLU A 163 12.44 14.57 0.15
C GLU A 163 12.34 14.44 1.68
N ALA A 164 11.43 13.59 2.18
CA ALA A 164 11.33 13.33 3.62
C ALA A 164 12.59 12.69 4.19
N SER A 165 13.24 11.80 3.43
CA SER A 165 14.51 11.19 3.83
C SER A 165 15.66 12.20 3.82
N MET A 166 15.69 13.13 2.86
CA MET A 166 16.68 14.22 2.79
C MET A 166 16.57 15.16 3.99
N GLN A 167 15.36 15.58 4.33
CA GLN A 167 15.12 16.44 5.49
C GLN A 167 15.60 15.79 6.80
N GLN A 168 15.43 14.47 6.94
CA GLN A 168 15.84 13.72 8.11
C GLN A 168 17.34 13.36 8.14
N ALA A 169 17.99 13.33 6.99
CA ALA A 169 19.39 12.94 6.86
C ALA A 169 20.35 13.91 7.58
N GLY A 170 19.98 15.19 7.70
CA GLY A 170 20.78 16.18 8.43
C GLY A 170 20.99 15.88 9.92
N ASN A 171 20.16 15.02 10.52
CA ASN A 171 20.28 14.58 11.91
C ASN A 171 21.05 13.25 12.07
N ILE A 172 21.80 12.86 11.06
CA ILE A 172 22.54 11.59 11.04
C ILE A 172 24.01 11.87 10.83
N VAL A 173 24.83 11.37 11.74
CA VAL A 173 26.29 11.44 11.66
C VAL A 173 26.82 10.11 11.13
N VAL A 174 27.65 10.19 10.10
CA VAL A 174 28.40 9.02 9.61
C VAL A 174 29.65 8.90 10.48
N HIS A 175 29.70 7.87 11.31
CA HIS A 175 30.68 7.72 12.38
C HIS A 175 31.91 6.95 11.91
N ARG A 176 31.69 5.85 11.19
CA ARG A 176 32.73 5.01 10.62
C ARG A 176 32.31 4.58 9.22
N PHE A 177 33.27 4.43 8.34
CA PHE A 177 33.00 3.92 7.01
C PHE A 177 34.20 3.13 6.47
N ASP A 178 33.89 2.14 5.66
CA ASP A 178 34.84 1.43 4.83
C ASP A 178 34.50 1.71 3.36
N ARG A 179 35.32 2.58 2.74
CA ARG A 179 35.14 2.96 1.33
C ARG A 179 35.27 1.80 0.36
N ARG A 180 36.14 0.83 0.70
CA ARG A 180 36.39 -0.31 -0.18
C ARG A 180 35.18 -1.25 -0.25
N ASN A 181 34.53 -1.47 0.89
CA ASN A 181 33.40 -2.38 1.00
C ASN A 181 32.04 -1.66 0.96
N GLU A 182 32.03 -0.32 0.83
CA GLU A 182 30.80 0.52 0.83
C GLU A 182 29.90 0.31 2.07
N VAL A 183 30.49 -0.05 3.22
CA VAL A 183 29.80 -0.25 4.51
C VAL A 183 30.04 0.93 5.41
N PHE A 184 28.97 1.43 6.05
CA PHE A 184 28.98 2.63 6.88
C PHE A 184 28.28 2.37 8.20
N GLU A 185 28.86 2.88 9.29
CA GLU A 185 28.20 3.00 10.58
C GLU A 185 27.65 4.42 10.70
N VAL A 186 26.37 4.55 11.02
CA VAL A 186 25.67 5.83 11.13
C VAL A 186 24.99 5.96 12.49
N ARG A 187 25.02 7.16 13.06
CA ARG A 187 24.39 7.47 14.34
C ARG A 187 23.28 8.49 14.17
N GLU A 188 22.10 8.14 14.62
CA GLU A 188 20.99 9.10 14.72
C GLU A 188 21.19 10.00 15.95
N MET A 189 21.23 11.31 15.75
CA MET A 189 21.42 12.26 16.85
C MET A 189 20.24 12.29 17.82
N THR A 190 19.02 12.09 17.33
CA THR A 190 17.79 12.14 18.13
C THR A 190 17.57 10.90 18.98
N SER A 191 17.79 9.71 18.44
CA SER A 191 17.52 8.44 19.12
C SER A 191 18.78 7.81 19.72
N ARG A 192 19.96 8.33 19.37
CA ARG A 192 21.30 7.80 19.69
C ARG A 192 21.53 6.37 19.16
N LYS A 193 20.65 5.87 18.30
CA LYS A 193 20.81 4.54 17.67
C LYS A 193 21.99 4.58 16.71
N VAL A 194 22.77 3.52 16.75
CA VAL A 194 23.83 3.22 15.79
C VAL A 194 23.30 2.15 14.84
N LEU A 195 23.46 2.37 13.54
CA LEU A 195 22.92 1.51 12.48
C LEU A 195 23.97 1.30 11.41
N VAL A 196 23.95 0.16 10.77
CA VAL A 196 24.83 -0.17 9.65
C VAL A 196 24.08 0.05 8.33
N VAL A 197 24.79 0.62 7.37
CA VAL A 197 24.34 0.80 5.98
C VAL A 197 25.35 0.09 5.08
N ASP A 198 24.88 -0.88 4.31
CA ASP A 198 25.65 -1.54 3.25
C ASP A 198 25.10 -1.09 1.90
N LEU A 199 25.82 -0.25 1.22
CA LEU A 199 25.39 0.31 -0.06
C LEU A 199 25.53 -0.69 -1.20
N ALA A 200 26.56 -1.55 -1.15
CA ALA A 200 26.78 -2.59 -2.16
C ALA A 200 25.62 -3.61 -2.17
N ARG A 201 25.21 -4.05 -0.97
CA ARG A 201 24.06 -4.96 -0.81
C ARG A 201 22.71 -4.26 -0.81
N ARG A 202 22.70 -2.93 -0.84
CA ARG A 202 21.48 -2.11 -0.74
C ARG A 202 20.64 -2.42 0.50
N THR A 203 21.28 -2.55 1.65
CA THR A 203 20.65 -2.82 2.94
C THR A 203 20.95 -1.74 3.96
N CYS A 204 20.06 -1.59 4.93
CA CYS A 204 20.22 -0.74 6.10
C CYS A 204 19.46 -1.37 7.27
N ASP A 205 20.03 -1.35 8.48
CA ASP A 205 19.41 -1.91 9.67
C ASP A 205 18.04 -1.30 9.99
N CYS A 206 17.71 -0.13 9.45
CA CYS A 206 16.37 0.42 9.57
C CYS A 206 15.30 -0.30 8.71
N GLY A 207 15.71 -1.14 7.79
CA GLY A 207 14.85 -1.94 6.92
C GLY A 207 14.14 -1.20 5.78
N HIS A 208 14.09 0.14 5.79
CA HIS A 208 13.35 0.90 4.76
C HIS A 208 13.98 0.78 3.38
N PHE A 209 15.31 0.79 3.31
CA PHE A 209 16.03 0.79 2.03
C PHE A 209 15.74 -0.47 1.21
N GLN A 210 15.91 -1.64 1.81
CA GLN A 210 15.69 -2.91 1.14
C GLN A 210 14.21 -3.19 0.85
N VAL A 211 13.32 -2.77 1.75
CA VAL A 211 11.87 -3.04 1.62
C VAL A 211 11.21 -2.14 0.58
N GLU A 212 11.49 -0.83 0.60
CA GLU A 212 10.89 0.13 -0.33
C GLU A 212 11.71 0.28 -1.62
N ARG A 213 12.97 -0.17 -1.62
CA ARG A 213 13.96 0.02 -2.70
C ARG A 213 14.12 1.50 -3.08
N ILE A 214 14.02 2.37 -2.09
CA ILE A 214 14.25 3.80 -2.13
C ILE A 214 15.26 4.14 -1.05
N PRO A 215 16.25 5.02 -1.29
CA PRO A 215 17.21 5.42 -0.27
C PRO A 215 16.51 5.94 0.99
N CYS A 216 16.79 5.34 2.12
CA CYS A 216 16.35 5.86 3.42
C CYS A 216 17.23 7.02 3.85
N ARG A 217 16.84 7.73 4.92
CA ARG A 217 17.63 8.84 5.49
C ARG A 217 19.09 8.49 5.79
N HIS A 218 19.37 7.25 6.22
CA HIS A 218 20.72 6.79 6.52
C HIS A 218 21.57 6.65 5.25
N VAL A 219 21.01 6.06 4.20
CA VAL A 219 21.65 5.96 2.88
C VAL A 219 21.95 7.35 2.32
N ILE A 220 21.01 8.28 2.44
CA ILE A 220 21.20 9.67 1.96
C ILE A 220 22.31 10.36 2.75
N ALA A 221 22.37 10.18 4.08
CA ALA A 221 23.45 10.73 4.90
C ALA A 221 24.84 10.17 4.51
N CYS A 222 24.95 8.86 4.28
CA CYS A 222 26.19 8.24 3.79
C CYS A 222 26.62 8.81 2.45
N ARG A 223 25.66 9.00 1.52
CA ARG A 223 25.95 9.51 0.18
C ARG A 223 26.34 10.98 0.20
N ALA A 224 25.68 11.81 1.00
CA ALA A 224 26.04 13.20 1.21
C ALA A 224 27.47 13.32 1.75
N ASN A 225 27.84 12.50 2.72
CA ASN A 225 29.19 12.44 3.28
C ASN A 225 30.24 12.09 2.23
N GLN A 226 29.92 11.18 1.29
CA GLN A 226 30.82 10.75 0.22
C GLN A 226 30.74 11.61 -1.06
N ARG A 227 29.86 12.61 -1.11
CA ARG A 227 29.57 13.44 -2.30
C ARG A 227 29.22 12.63 -3.54
N ILE A 228 28.48 11.54 -3.38
CA ILE A 228 28.12 10.63 -4.46
C ILE A 228 26.61 10.71 -4.70
N ASP A 229 26.21 10.53 -5.97
CA ASP A 229 24.81 10.60 -6.38
C ASP A 229 23.96 9.49 -5.75
N TRP A 230 22.85 9.85 -5.13
CA TRP A 230 21.89 8.93 -4.51
C TRP A 230 20.89 8.33 -5.52
N HIS A 231 20.77 8.90 -6.72
CA HIS A 231 19.81 8.47 -7.73
C HIS A 231 19.98 7.00 -8.14
N MET A 232 21.20 6.50 -8.11
CA MET A 232 21.53 5.11 -8.45
C MET A 232 20.92 4.07 -7.46
N TYR A 233 20.48 4.51 -6.30
CA TYR A 233 19.87 3.65 -5.28
C TYR A 233 18.34 3.65 -5.32
N VAL A 234 17.73 4.45 -6.18
CA VAL A 234 16.28 4.42 -6.42
C VAL A 234 15.98 3.40 -7.51
N HIS A 235 15.11 2.45 -7.21
CA HIS A 235 14.75 1.44 -8.19
C HIS A 235 13.99 2.03 -9.39
N ASP A 236 14.25 1.50 -10.56
CA ASP A 236 13.73 2.01 -11.84
C ASP A 236 12.20 2.05 -11.92
N VAL A 237 11.51 1.15 -11.22
CA VAL A 237 10.03 1.12 -11.16
C VAL A 237 9.43 2.48 -10.77
N TYR A 238 10.16 3.30 -10.04
CA TYR A 238 9.72 4.62 -9.59
C TYR A 238 10.00 5.73 -10.60
N LYS A 239 10.77 5.47 -11.67
CA LYS A 239 11.06 6.45 -12.71
C LYS A 239 9.81 6.77 -13.53
N MET A 240 9.65 8.04 -13.88
CA MET A 240 8.54 8.49 -14.73
C MET A 240 8.48 7.78 -16.08
N THR A 241 9.61 7.29 -16.58
CA THR A 241 9.66 6.44 -17.77
C THR A 241 8.86 5.15 -17.61
N GLU A 242 8.98 4.49 -16.46
CA GLU A 242 8.26 3.25 -16.17
C GLU A 242 6.79 3.52 -15.86
N VAL A 243 6.50 4.57 -15.09
CA VAL A 243 5.11 4.99 -14.80
C VAL A 243 4.34 5.26 -16.10
N ARG A 244 4.96 5.93 -17.07
CA ARG A 244 4.34 6.20 -18.38
C ARG A 244 4.06 4.93 -19.18
N LYS A 245 4.89 3.89 -19.08
CA LYS A 245 4.64 2.60 -19.73
C LYS A 245 3.34 1.96 -19.27
N VAL A 246 2.96 2.16 -18.00
CA VAL A 246 1.69 1.63 -17.45
C VAL A 246 0.48 2.27 -18.13
N TYR A 247 0.53 3.59 -18.38
CA TYR A 247 -0.60 4.36 -18.93
C TYR A 247 -0.51 4.61 -20.43
N ARG A 248 0.33 3.87 -21.17
CA ARG A 248 0.51 4.03 -22.62
C ARG A 248 -0.65 3.48 -23.45
N PHE A 249 -1.43 2.59 -22.89
CA PHE A 249 -2.51 1.93 -23.60
C PHE A 249 -3.67 2.90 -23.88
N LYS A 250 -4.18 2.83 -25.10
CA LYS A 250 -5.33 3.59 -25.55
C LYS A 250 -6.57 2.69 -25.53
N PHE A 251 -7.71 3.25 -25.17
CA PHE A 251 -8.99 2.59 -25.24
C PHE A 251 -9.67 2.97 -26.55
N SER A 252 -10.24 2.00 -27.24
CA SER A 252 -11.04 2.25 -28.43
C SER A 252 -12.51 2.47 -28.03
N PRO A 253 -13.26 3.38 -28.70
CA PRO A 253 -14.69 3.51 -28.47
C PRO A 253 -15.42 2.17 -28.68
N LEU A 254 -16.34 1.84 -27.80
CA LEU A 254 -17.12 0.59 -27.90
C LEU A 254 -18.19 0.64 -29.01
N GLY A 255 -18.55 1.84 -29.49
CA GLY A 255 -19.60 2.03 -30.46
C GLY A 255 -21.00 1.68 -29.93
N ASP A 256 -21.93 1.52 -30.87
CA ASP A 256 -23.28 1.08 -30.55
C ASP A 256 -23.31 -0.44 -30.32
N ALA A 257 -23.98 -0.86 -29.26
CA ALA A 257 -24.10 -2.28 -28.92
C ALA A 257 -24.90 -3.07 -29.99
N GLU A 258 -25.74 -2.42 -30.76
CA GLU A 258 -26.52 -3.04 -31.84
C GLU A 258 -25.63 -3.44 -33.03
N THR A 259 -24.46 -2.77 -33.17
CA THR A 259 -23.51 -3.07 -34.26
C THR A 259 -22.45 -4.11 -33.85
N TRP A 260 -22.52 -4.63 -32.63
CA TRP A 260 -21.55 -5.63 -32.19
C TRP A 260 -21.82 -6.98 -32.86
N PRO A 261 -20.76 -7.80 -33.07
CA PRO A 261 -20.94 -9.16 -33.57
C PRO A 261 -21.92 -9.94 -32.69
N ALA A 262 -22.75 -10.75 -33.31
CA ALA A 262 -23.69 -11.62 -32.58
C ALA A 262 -22.89 -12.55 -31.64
N TYR A 263 -23.42 -12.72 -30.43
CA TYR A 263 -22.79 -13.62 -29.46
C TYR A 263 -23.16 -15.07 -29.80
N GLU A 264 -22.18 -15.87 -30.18
CA GLU A 264 -22.32 -17.28 -30.53
C GLU A 264 -22.15 -18.27 -29.37
N GLY A 265 -21.88 -17.77 -28.17
CA GLY A 265 -21.62 -18.58 -26.97
C GLY A 265 -22.90 -19.03 -26.25
N PRO A 266 -22.78 -19.83 -25.18
CA PRO A 266 -23.92 -20.34 -24.42
C PRO A 266 -24.68 -19.19 -23.72
N THR A 267 -25.99 -19.15 -23.90
CA THR A 267 -26.86 -18.18 -23.24
C THR A 267 -27.04 -18.57 -21.77
N LEU A 268 -26.42 -17.83 -20.86
CA LEU A 268 -26.57 -18.03 -19.42
C LEU A 268 -27.76 -17.19 -18.90
N VAL A 269 -28.81 -17.85 -18.47
CA VAL A 269 -29.94 -17.20 -17.78
C VAL A 269 -29.56 -17.08 -16.30
N ALA A 270 -29.59 -15.84 -15.78
CA ALA A 270 -29.32 -15.60 -14.37
C ALA A 270 -30.36 -16.31 -13.49
N ASN A 271 -29.89 -17.13 -12.53
CA ASN A 271 -30.76 -17.76 -11.55
C ASN A 271 -31.39 -16.69 -10.63
N PRO A 272 -32.72 -16.48 -10.63
CA PRO A 272 -33.37 -15.48 -9.79
C PRO A 272 -33.19 -15.71 -8.29
N ALA A 273 -33.00 -16.97 -7.86
CA ALA A 273 -32.77 -17.34 -6.47
C ALA A 273 -31.41 -16.85 -5.94
N LEU A 274 -30.43 -16.60 -6.83
CA LEU A 274 -29.12 -16.05 -6.48
C LEU A 274 -29.08 -14.52 -6.51
N ARG A 275 -30.24 -13.86 -6.65
CA ARG A 275 -30.35 -12.42 -6.65
C ARG A 275 -29.82 -11.85 -5.32
N ARG A 276 -28.82 -11.03 -5.41
CA ARG A 276 -28.17 -10.44 -4.23
C ARG A 276 -29.19 -9.59 -3.46
N THR A 277 -29.38 -9.88 -2.17
CA THR A 277 -30.21 -9.05 -1.28
C THR A 277 -29.63 -7.64 -1.21
N SER A 278 -30.51 -6.63 -1.18
CA SER A 278 -30.15 -5.19 -1.18
C SER A 278 -29.35 -4.71 0.02
N LYS A 279 -29.25 -5.51 1.09
CA LYS A 279 -28.45 -5.21 2.28
C LYS A 279 -26.97 -5.44 1.97
N GLY A 280 -26.24 -4.34 1.76
CA GLY A 280 -24.80 -4.36 1.59
C GLY A 280 -24.08 -4.96 2.81
N ARG A 281 -22.81 -5.32 2.60
CA ARG A 281 -21.91 -5.77 3.67
C ARG A 281 -21.92 -4.75 4.82
N PRO A 282 -22.06 -5.16 6.11
CA PRO A 282 -21.97 -4.25 7.24
C PRO A 282 -20.70 -3.39 7.12
N LYS A 283 -20.80 -2.11 7.44
CA LYS A 283 -19.64 -1.22 7.50
C LYS A 283 -18.73 -1.71 8.62
N LEU A 284 -17.71 -2.49 8.29
CA LEU A 284 -16.64 -2.82 9.22
C LEU A 284 -15.82 -1.56 9.49
N THR A 285 -15.56 -1.28 10.75
CA THR A 285 -14.66 -0.22 11.18
C THR A 285 -13.30 -0.48 10.51
N ARG A 286 -12.86 0.45 9.68
CA ARG A 286 -11.58 0.31 8.96
C ARG A 286 -10.45 0.43 9.97
N TYR A 287 -9.66 -0.61 10.12
CA TYR A 287 -8.43 -0.55 10.89
C TYR A 287 -7.36 0.16 10.07
N LEU A 288 -6.93 1.33 10.55
CA LEU A 288 -5.88 2.12 9.93
C LEU A 288 -4.52 1.65 10.44
N ASN A 289 -3.62 1.29 9.55
CA ASN A 289 -2.23 0.97 9.86
C ASN A 289 -1.31 2.19 9.58
N LYS A 290 -0.02 2.06 9.89
CA LYS A 290 0.95 3.14 9.67
C LYS A 290 1.03 3.62 8.21
N MET A 291 0.78 2.76 7.22
CA MET A 291 0.74 3.16 5.81
C MET A 291 -0.58 3.84 5.46
N ASP A 292 -1.71 3.31 5.93
CA ASP A 292 -3.01 3.96 5.75
C ASP A 292 -3.04 5.37 6.36
N SER A 293 -2.37 5.58 7.51
CA SER A 293 -2.29 6.89 8.16
C SER A 293 -1.36 7.87 7.42
N ARG A 294 -0.39 7.36 6.64
CA ARG A 294 0.49 8.19 5.79
C ARG A 294 -0.20 8.67 4.52
N ASP A 295 -1.13 7.87 3.99
CA ASP A 295 -1.92 8.21 2.81
C ASP A 295 -3.19 9.01 3.17
N MET A 296 -3.49 9.19 4.46
CA MET A 296 -4.61 10.00 4.88
C MET A 296 -4.32 11.48 4.60
N ARG A 297 -5.28 12.12 3.94
CA ARG A 297 -5.34 13.58 3.80
C ARG A 297 -5.06 14.21 5.15
N GLY A 298 -4.27 15.26 5.15
CA GLY A 298 -3.98 16.07 6.33
C GLY A 298 -5.22 16.43 7.17
N PRO A 299 -5.05 16.95 8.37
CA PRO A 299 -6.16 17.21 9.28
C PRO A 299 -7.28 18.00 8.55
N ARG A 300 -8.54 17.58 8.79
CA ARG A 300 -9.70 18.19 8.13
C ARG A 300 -9.70 19.70 8.37
N ILE A 301 -9.73 20.45 7.30
CA ILE A 301 -9.88 21.89 7.36
C ILE A 301 -11.38 22.20 7.43
N CYS A 302 -11.79 22.95 8.43
CA CYS A 302 -13.17 23.39 8.57
C CYS A 302 -13.54 24.35 7.43
N ARG A 303 -14.55 23.99 6.65
CA ARG A 303 -15.03 24.83 5.53
C ARG A 303 -15.71 26.14 5.97
N LEU A 304 -15.90 26.34 7.27
CA LEU A 304 -16.50 27.58 7.81
C LEU A 304 -15.45 28.55 8.33
N CYS A 305 -14.46 28.08 9.12
CA CYS A 305 -13.47 28.93 9.74
C CYS A 305 -12.03 28.73 9.24
N GLY A 306 -11.80 27.78 8.33
CA GLY A 306 -10.46 27.46 7.82
C GLY A 306 -9.54 26.73 8.81
N ALA A 307 -9.91 26.57 10.07
CA ALA A 307 -9.08 25.92 11.08
C ALA A 307 -9.11 24.39 10.94
N GLN A 308 -8.01 23.76 11.37
CA GLN A 308 -7.85 22.29 11.30
C GLN A 308 -8.47 21.60 12.52
N GLY A 309 -8.86 20.34 12.39
CA GLY A 309 -9.24 19.47 13.50
C GLY A 309 -10.75 19.29 13.72
N HIS A 310 -11.62 20.05 13.06
CA HIS A 310 -13.06 19.89 13.19
C HIS A 310 -13.80 20.03 11.85
N SER A 311 -15.08 19.62 11.82
CA SER A 311 -15.97 19.78 10.66
C SER A 311 -16.82 21.05 10.80
N ARG A 312 -17.43 21.50 9.69
CA ARG A 312 -18.39 22.62 9.69
C ARG A 312 -19.50 22.48 10.74
N SER A 313 -19.97 21.25 10.98
CA SER A 313 -21.04 20.98 11.96
C SER A 313 -20.59 21.11 13.41
N ARG A 314 -19.30 20.98 13.69
CA ARG A 314 -18.68 21.11 15.01
C ARG A 314 -17.80 22.36 15.13
N CYS A 315 -18.02 23.35 14.26
CA CYS A 315 -17.23 24.56 14.27
C CYS A 315 -17.65 25.46 15.45
N PRO A 316 -16.71 25.92 16.28
CA PRO A 316 -17.02 26.85 17.37
C PRO A 316 -17.57 28.20 16.89
N GLN A 317 -17.25 28.59 15.64
CA GLN A 317 -17.74 29.80 14.99
C GLN A 317 -19.09 29.64 14.27
N ARG A 318 -19.71 28.48 14.40
CA ARG A 318 -21.07 28.27 13.90
C ARG A 318 -22.04 29.05 14.82
N VAL A 319 -22.50 30.21 14.34
CA VAL A 319 -23.57 30.97 15.02
C VAL A 319 -24.76 30.00 15.17
N GLY A 320 -25.10 29.67 16.42
CA GLY A 320 -26.30 28.94 16.75
C GLY A 320 -27.49 29.74 16.27
N SER A 321 -28.40 29.11 15.51
CA SER A 321 -29.74 29.61 15.39
C SER A 321 -30.36 29.59 16.81
N SER A 322 -30.23 30.67 17.55
CA SER A 322 -31.02 30.89 18.73
C SER A 322 -32.49 30.99 18.28
N GLY A 323 -33.20 29.90 18.47
CA GLY A 323 -34.65 29.89 18.38
C GLY A 323 -35.20 30.85 19.41
N GLY A 324 -35.66 32.00 18.99
CA GLY A 324 -36.62 32.78 19.73
C GLY A 324 -37.91 31.97 19.77
N GLY A 325 -38.34 31.61 20.96
CA GLY A 325 -39.67 31.14 21.25
C GLY A 325 -40.24 32.10 22.29
N GLU A 326 -41.21 32.88 21.86
CA GLU A 326 -42.31 33.28 22.72
C GLU A 326 -43.36 32.21 22.72
#